data_0479bd13cf8a64ec6fa5d51ab08699e5
#
_entry.id   0479bd13cf8a64ec6fa5d51ab08699e5
#
_cell.length_a   1.000
_cell.length_b   1.000
_cell.length_c   1.000
_cell.angle_alpha   90.00
_cell.angle_beta   90.00
_cell.angle_gamma   90.00
#
_symmetry.space_group_name_H-M   'P 1'
#
loop_
_entity.id
_entity.type
_entity.pdbx_description
1 polymer ?
#
loop_
_entity_poly.entity_id
_entity_poly.type
_entity_poly.pdbx_seq_one_letter_code
_entity_poly.pdbx_strand_id
1 'polypeptide(L)'
;PVVNANLGSPLNWYRDSKSILVRLLQPNRQTLIDPKKALPAGPIISISDGSKAQNRTYQDMLKNPSDEANFVTLTTSELYKIELNGTKTLFKSADMYAGENFSPDGNYILITTLSKPFSYIVPLNRFPQSSSVYDLTGNLVKTVNQVPLTEVLPKGFMAVQKGKRAMNWRSDEPATLFFAEALDEGDPKI
;
A
#
# COMPACT_ATOMS: atom_id res chain seq x y z
N PRO A 1 -10.58 20.11 -5.18
CA PRO A 1 -9.94 18.89 -4.70
C PRO A 1 -8.81 18.48 -5.67
N VAL A 2 -7.72 17.96 -5.12
CA VAL A 2 -6.56 17.49 -5.90
C VAL A 2 -6.49 15.98 -5.78
N VAL A 3 -6.39 15.29 -6.91
CA VAL A 3 -6.29 13.84 -7.00
C VAL A 3 -4.87 13.41 -6.63
N ASN A 4 -4.74 12.32 -5.85
CA ASN A 4 -3.46 11.75 -5.45
C ASN A 4 -3.16 10.44 -6.18
N ALA A 5 -2.23 10.48 -7.11
CA ALA A 5 -1.79 9.33 -7.92
C ALA A 5 -0.45 8.72 -7.46
N ASN A 6 0.06 9.06 -6.27
CA ASN A 6 1.40 8.64 -5.85
C ASN A 6 1.56 7.13 -5.62
N LEU A 7 0.48 6.41 -5.36
CA LEU A 7 0.48 4.95 -5.15
C LEU A 7 -0.35 4.19 -6.22
N GLY A 8 -0.26 4.61 -7.47
CA GLY A 8 -0.95 3.98 -8.60
C GLY A 8 -2.21 4.70 -9.03
N SER A 9 -3.13 3.99 -9.71
CA SER A 9 -4.36 4.61 -10.25
C SER A 9 -5.22 5.18 -9.13
N PRO A 10 -5.56 6.47 -9.16
CA PRO A 10 -6.34 7.11 -8.11
C PRO A 10 -7.85 7.03 -8.31
N LEU A 11 -8.30 6.43 -9.40
CA LEU A 11 -9.70 6.45 -9.85
C LEU A 11 -10.19 5.04 -10.15
N ASN A 12 -11.38 4.70 -9.64
CA ASN A 12 -12.09 3.47 -9.97
C ASN A 12 -13.57 3.76 -10.19
N TRP A 13 -14.14 3.29 -11.29
CA TRP A 13 -15.56 3.41 -11.55
C TRP A 13 -16.38 2.43 -10.69
N TYR A 14 -17.48 2.89 -10.14
CA TYR A 14 -18.51 2.00 -9.64
C TYR A 14 -19.18 1.30 -10.82
N ARG A 15 -19.69 0.09 -10.58
CA ARG A 15 -20.31 -0.73 -11.63
C ARG A 15 -21.57 -0.07 -12.24
N ASP A 16 -22.22 0.80 -11.49
CA ASP A 16 -23.38 1.55 -11.96
C ASP A 16 -23.05 2.61 -13.03
N SER A 17 -21.78 2.86 -13.28
CA SER A 17 -21.26 3.91 -14.18
C SER A 17 -21.78 5.33 -13.86
N LYS A 18 -22.27 5.56 -12.64
CA LYS A 18 -22.82 6.86 -12.19
C LYS A 18 -21.94 7.54 -11.14
N SER A 19 -20.97 6.83 -10.61
CA SER A 19 -20.06 7.34 -9.60
C SER A 19 -18.65 6.78 -9.74
N ILE A 20 -17.67 7.50 -9.18
CA ILE A 20 -16.27 7.09 -9.11
C ILE A 20 -15.82 7.07 -7.65
N LEU A 21 -14.96 6.12 -7.32
CA LEU A 21 -14.15 6.12 -6.11
C LEU A 21 -12.82 6.82 -6.44
N VAL A 22 -12.44 7.81 -5.66
CA VAL A 22 -11.25 8.62 -5.97
C VAL A 22 -10.44 8.93 -4.72
N ARG A 23 -9.11 8.87 -4.85
CA ARG A 23 -8.16 9.34 -3.83
C ARG A 23 -7.95 10.84 -3.97
N LEU A 24 -8.29 11.57 -2.93
CA LEU A 24 -8.06 13.01 -2.86
C LEU A 24 -7.05 13.35 -1.78
N LEU A 25 -6.23 14.37 -2.06
CA LEU A 25 -5.36 14.96 -1.05
C LEU A 25 -6.19 15.64 0.04
N GLN A 26 -5.76 15.47 1.28
CA GLN A 26 -6.35 16.19 2.41
C GLN A 26 -6.18 17.70 2.24
N PRO A 27 -7.22 18.50 2.57
CA PRO A 27 -7.13 19.96 2.49
C PRO A 27 -6.02 20.53 3.40
N ASN A 28 -5.78 19.89 4.54
CA ASN A 28 -4.83 20.33 5.58
C ASN A 28 -3.51 19.55 5.52
N ARG A 29 -3.14 19.03 4.34
CA ARG A 29 -1.89 18.29 4.18
C ARG A 29 -0.70 19.13 4.66
N GLN A 30 0.17 18.52 5.44
CA GLN A 30 1.42 19.16 5.85
C GLN A 30 2.29 19.53 4.67
N THR A 31 3.05 20.60 4.78
CA THR A 31 4.08 20.95 3.80
C THR A 31 5.20 19.93 3.84
N LEU A 32 5.77 19.65 2.68
CA LEU A 32 6.91 18.76 2.59
C LEU A 32 8.14 19.39 3.26
N ILE A 33 8.89 18.56 3.94
CA ILE A 33 10.17 18.94 4.54
C ILE A 33 11.18 19.12 3.41
N ASP A 34 11.76 20.31 3.29
CA ASP A 34 12.86 20.56 2.36
C ASP A 34 14.15 19.92 2.92
N PRO A 35 14.72 18.90 2.27
CA PRO A 35 15.91 18.21 2.78
C PRO A 35 17.13 19.13 2.92
N LYS A 36 17.16 20.26 2.21
CA LYS A 36 18.24 21.26 2.33
C LYS A 36 18.12 22.13 3.58
N LYS A 37 16.91 22.21 4.15
CA LYS A 37 16.61 23.01 5.35
C LYS A 37 16.33 22.14 6.57
N ALA A 38 16.21 20.84 6.38
CA ALA A 38 16.00 19.90 7.47
C ALA A 38 17.23 19.85 8.38
N LEU A 39 16.99 19.83 9.69
CA LEU A 39 18.06 19.56 10.64
C LEU A 39 18.61 18.16 10.36
N PRO A 40 19.93 17.97 10.28
CA PRO A 40 20.52 16.65 10.13
C PRO A 40 20.04 15.75 11.27
N ALA A 41 19.57 14.55 10.95
CA ALA A 41 19.08 13.58 11.94
C ALA A 41 20.18 12.98 12.82
N GLY A 42 21.39 13.53 12.77
CA GLY A 42 22.58 12.98 13.43
C GLY A 42 23.19 11.80 12.65
N PRO A 43 24.30 11.25 13.16
CA PRO A 43 24.94 10.11 12.52
C PRO A 43 24.07 8.86 12.63
N ILE A 44 23.90 8.14 11.51
CA ILE A 44 23.29 6.81 11.50
C ILE A 44 24.38 5.86 11.96
N ILE A 45 24.20 5.24 13.12
CA ILE A 45 25.11 4.20 13.61
C ILE A 45 24.61 2.87 13.05
N SER A 46 25.41 2.27 12.16
CA SER A 46 25.19 0.93 11.67
C SER A 46 26.15 -0.02 12.39
N ILE A 47 25.62 -1.01 13.10
CA ILE A 47 26.41 -2.02 13.78
C ILE A 47 26.34 -3.30 12.93
N SER A 48 27.49 -3.79 12.47
CA SER A 48 27.56 -5.08 11.80
C SER A 48 27.56 -6.20 12.84
N ASP A 49 26.54 -7.06 12.76
CA ASP A 49 26.44 -8.29 13.57
C ASP A 49 27.11 -9.50 12.91
N GLY A 50 27.86 -9.28 11.81
CA GLY A 50 28.49 -10.34 11.02
C GLY A 50 27.54 -11.08 10.09
N SER A 51 26.27 -10.73 10.03
CA SER A 51 25.33 -11.29 9.05
C SER A 51 25.70 -10.81 7.64
N LYS A 52 25.71 -11.74 6.67
CA LYS A 52 25.93 -11.39 5.27
C LYS A 52 24.70 -10.68 4.74
N ALA A 53 24.87 -9.43 4.29
CA ALA A 53 23.83 -8.69 3.59
C ALA A 53 23.32 -9.46 2.36
N GLN A 54 22.05 -9.29 2.01
CA GLN A 54 21.54 -9.80 0.75
C GLN A 54 22.21 -9.07 -0.43
N ASN A 55 22.63 -9.81 -1.46
CA ASN A 55 23.26 -9.27 -2.67
C ASN A 55 22.25 -8.56 -3.58
N ARG A 56 21.34 -7.76 -3.04
CA ARG A 56 20.35 -7.00 -3.81
C ARG A 56 20.51 -5.53 -3.49
N THR A 57 20.82 -4.74 -4.50
CA THR A 57 20.84 -3.28 -4.42
C THR A 57 19.53 -2.75 -4.98
N TYR A 58 18.90 -1.86 -4.24
CA TYR A 58 17.69 -1.18 -4.65
C TYR A 58 17.98 0.30 -4.84
N GLN A 59 17.25 0.94 -5.77
CA GLN A 59 17.30 2.39 -6.01
C GLN A 59 16.09 3.07 -5.36
N ASP A 60 16.17 4.39 -5.22
CA ASP A 60 15.05 5.27 -4.81
C ASP A 60 14.39 4.89 -3.48
N MET A 61 15.20 4.49 -2.50
CA MET A 61 14.72 4.16 -1.16
C MET A 61 14.69 5.37 -0.25
N LEU A 62 13.91 5.28 0.82
CA LEU A 62 13.95 6.23 1.93
C LEU A 62 15.36 6.24 2.54
N LYS A 63 15.86 7.42 2.92
CA LYS A 63 17.24 7.57 3.41
C LYS A 63 17.30 8.04 4.85
N ASN A 64 16.24 8.68 5.32
CA ASN A 64 16.23 9.35 6.62
C ASN A 64 14.78 9.61 7.10
N PRO A 65 14.58 10.04 8.35
CA PRO A 65 13.25 10.34 8.89
C PRO A 65 12.48 11.45 8.14
N SER A 66 13.18 12.41 7.53
CA SER A 66 12.52 13.45 6.72
C SER A 66 11.93 12.89 5.43
N ASP A 67 12.64 11.97 4.77
CA ASP A 67 12.13 11.24 3.61
C ASP A 67 10.91 10.40 4.01
N GLU A 68 10.97 9.73 5.17
CA GLU A 68 9.85 8.97 5.70
C GLU A 68 8.62 9.85 5.97
N ALA A 69 8.80 11.01 6.59
CA ALA A 69 7.71 11.96 6.85
C ALA A 69 7.12 12.49 5.54
N ASN A 70 7.97 12.84 4.58
CA ASN A 70 7.54 13.27 3.25
C ASN A 70 6.81 12.15 2.49
N PHE A 71 7.27 10.90 2.60
CA PHE A 71 6.59 9.75 2.01
C PHE A 71 5.17 9.62 2.55
N VAL A 72 4.98 9.66 3.87
CA VAL A 72 3.63 9.66 4.48
C VAL A 72 2.79 10.80 3.95
N THR A 73 3.32 12.02 3.95
CA THR A 73 2.61 13.21 3.47
C THR A 73 2.19 13.10 2.01
N LEU A 74 3.03 12.51 1.16
CA LEU A 74 2.77 12.36 -0.27
C LEU A 74 1.76 11.25 -0.57
N THR A 75 1.76 10.17 0.22
CA THR A 75 0.97 8.97 -0.07
C THR A 75 -0.37 8.93 0.64
N THR A 76 -0.55 9.70 1.72
CA THR A 76 -1.81 9.77 2.46
C THR A 76 -2.89 10.48 1.64
N SER A 77 -4.06 9.85 1.57
CA SER A 77 -5.25 10.34 0.85
C SER A 77 -6.51 10.01 1.62
N GLU A 78 -7.56 10.74 1.34
CA GLU A 78 -8.93 10.36 1.68
C GLU A 78 -9.60 9.71 0.47
N LEU A 79 -10.42 8.69 0.67
CA LEU A 79 -11.25 8.11 -0.39
C LEU A 79 -12.61 8.78 -0.41
N TYR A 80 -13.01 9.24 -1.58
CA TYR A 80 -14.32 9.83 -1.82
C TYR A 80 -15.07 9.09 -2.91
N LYS A 81 -16.36 8.93 -2.70
CA LYS A 81 -17.31 8.63 -3.75
C LYS A 81 -17.77 9.96 -4.36
N ILE A 82 -17.62 10.11 -5.67
CA ILE A 82 -18.09 11.29 -6.42
C ILE A 82 -19.09 10.83 -7.47
N GLU A 83 -20.29 11.38 -7.43
CA GLU A 83 -21.35 11.13 -8.40
C GLU A 83 -21.22 12.04 -9.62
N LEU A 84 -21.81 11.66 -10.75
CA LEU A 84 -21.78 12.46 -11.99
C LEU A 84 -22.41 13.85 -11.84
N ASN A 85 -23.33 14.02 -10.89
CA ASN A 85 -23.92 15.33 -10.54
C ASN A 85 -22.97 16.23 -9.72
N GLY A 86 -21.76 15.73 -9.36
CA GLY A 86 -20.78 16.43 -8.56
C GLY A 86 -20.90 16.22 -7.04
N THR A 87 -21.89 15.47 -6.56
CA THR A 87 -22.01 15.14 -5.14
C THR A 87 -20.81 14.35 -4.66
N LYS A 88 -20.17 14.82 -3.60
CA LYS A 88 -18.96 14.26 -3.02
C LYS A 88 -19.23 13.73 -1.61
N THR A 89 -19.03 12.45 -1.39
CA THR A 89 -19.23 11.79 -0.09
C THR A 89 -17.93 11.13 0.36
N LEU A 90 -17.50 11.38 1.59
CA LEU A 90 -16.34 10.69 2.18
C LEU A 90 -16.67 9.20 2.31
N PHE A 91 -15.86 8.36 1.65
CA PHE A 91 -15.98 6.91 1.73
C PHE A 91 -15.10 6.34 2.85
N LYS A 92 -13.84 6.78 2.92
CA LYS A 92 -12.89 6.41 3.98
C LYS A 92 -12.01 7.60 4.37
N SER A 93 -11.71 7.68 5.66
CA SER A 93 -10.77 8.66 6.21
C SER A 93 -9.35 8.50 5.65
N ALA A 94 -8.51 9.47 5.93
CA ALA A 94 -7.14 9.50 5.45
C ALA A 94 -6.31 8.27 5.85
N ASP A 95 -5.70 7.64 4.84
CA ASP A 95 -4.77 6.53 4.99
C ASP A 95 -3.85 6.45 3.75
N MET A 96 -2.85 5.58 3.78
CA MET A 96 -1.94 5.33 2.65
C MET A 96 -2.52 4.22 1.75
N TYR A 97 -3.48 4.58 0.92
CA TYR A 97 -4.15 3.66 0.00
C TYR A 97 -3.24 3.24 -1.14
N ALA A 98 -2.94 1.94 -1.23
CA ALA A 98 -2.09 1.34 -2.25
C ALA A 98 -2.86 0.63 -3.37
N GLY A 99 -4.15 0.35 -3.17
CA GLY A 99 -5.02 -0.26 -4.18
C GLY A 99 -6.46 -0.33 -3.74
N GLU A 100 -7.37 -0.08 -4.66
CA GLU A 100 -8.82 -0.26 -4.51
C GLU A 100 -9.35 -1.02 -5.73
N ASN A 101 -9.93 -2.20 -5.51
CA ASN A 101 -10.46 -3.03 -6.58
C ASN A 101 -11.89 -3.47 -6.25
N PHE A 102 -12.83 -3.15 -7.13
CA PHE A 102 -14.20 -3.63 -6.98
C PHE A 102 -14.30 -5.11 -7.29
N SER A 103 -15.16 -5.83 -6.56
CA SER A 103 -15.58 -7.17 -6.93
C SER A 103 -16.29 -7.18 -8.29
N PRO A 104 -16.25 -8.29 -9.06
CA PRO A 104 -16.91 -8.36 -10.36
C PRO A 104 -18.41 -8.05 -10.33
N ASP A 105 -19.11 -8.38 -9.24
CA ASP A 105 -20.52 -8.01 -9.05
C ASP A 105 -20.71 -6.55 -8.62
N GLY A 106 -19.64 -5.85 -8.26
CA GLY A 106 -19.64 -4.45 -7.84
C GLY A 106 -20.15 -4.21 -6.41
N ASN A 107 -20.37 -5.25 -5.59
CA ASN A 107 -20.95 -5.12 -4.25
C ASN A 107 -19.89 -4.91 -3.16
N TYR A 108 -18.63 -5.22 -3.44
CA TYR A 108 -17.52 -5.11 -2.49
C TYR A 108 -16.34 -4.40 -3.10
N ILE A 109 -15.50 -3.86 -2.22
CA ILE A 109 -14.23 -3.23 -2.58
C ILE A 109 -13.12 -3.86 -1.76
N LEU A 110 -12.11 -4.42 -2.42
CA LEU A 110 -10.86 -4.81 -1.80
C LEU A 110 -9.96 -3.58 -1.73
N ILE A 111 -9.64 -3.14 -0.52
CA ILE A 111 -8.75 -1.99 -0.29
C ILE A 111 -7.47 -2.51 0.36
N THR A 112 -6.33 -2.11 -0.20
CA THR A 112 -5.01 -2.37 0.37
C THR A 112 -4.40 -1.06 0.84
N THR A 113 -3.94 -1.03 2.09
CA THR A 113 -3.25 0.10 2.69
C THR A 113 -1.83 -0.27 3.09
N LEU A 114 -0.95 0.72 3.07
CA LEU A 114 0.39 0.63 3.65
C LEU A 114 0.36 1.10 5.10
N SER A 115 1.30 0.60 5.91
CA SER A 115 1.48 1.06 7.28
C SER A 115 2.95 1.08 7.69
N LYS A 116 3.24 1.78 8.80
CA LYS A 116 4.55 1.70 9.45
C LYS A 116 4.76 0.34 10.14
N PRO A 117 6.03 -0.06 10.40
CA PRO A 117 7.27 0.67 10.13
C PRO A 117 7.68 0.60 8.65
N PHE A 118 8.36 1.63 8.16
CA PHE A 118 9.02 1.59 6.86
C PHE A 118 10.47 1.14 7.00
N SER A 119 11.13 0.94 5.85
CA SER A 119 12.52 0.50 5.81
C SER A 119 13.34 1.39 4.89
N TYR A 120 14.64 1.51 5.23
CA TYR A 120 15.62 2.22 4.40
C TYR A 120 16.46 1.26 3.54
N ILE A 121 16.19 -0.05 3.64
CA ILE A 121 16.98 -1.09 2.96
C ILE A 121 16.19 -1.99 2.02
N VAL A 122 14.85 -1.82 1.99
CA VAL A 122 13.97 -2.56 1.07
C VAL A 122 12.96 -1.65 0.39
N PRO A 123 12.50 -2.00 -0.82
CA PRO A 123 11.56 -1.19 -1.58
C PRO A 123 10.13 -1.28 -1.03
N LEU A 124 9.28 -0.34 -1.49
CA LEU A 124 7.88 -0.15 -1.12
C LEU A 124 7.04 -1.43 -1.08
N ASN A 125 7.21 -2.34 -2.03
CA ASN A 125 6.45 -3.60 -2.10
C ASN A 125 6.77 -4.59 -0.98
N ARG A 126 7.71 -4.26 -0.09
CA ARG A 126 8.02 -5.02 1.12
C ARG A 126 7.61 -4.32 2.42
N PHE A 127 7.00 -3.15 2.32
CA PHE A 127 6.45 -2.47 3.49
C PHE A 127 5.20 -3.20 3.99
N PRO A 128 4.84 -3.01 5.26
CA PRO A 128 3.64 -3.61 5.82
C PRO A 128 2.40 -3.20 5.02
N GLN A 129 1.56 -4.18 4.73
CA GLN A 129 0.31 -3.98 4.00
C GLN A 129 -0.84 -4.69 4.68
N SER A 130 -2.00 -4.07 4.65
CA SER A 130 -3.25 -4.68 5.06
C SER A 130 -4.26 -4.63 3.91
N SER A 131 -4.80 -5.79 3.55
CA SER A 131 -5.86 -5.88 2.55
C SER A 131 -7.17 -6.28 3.23
N SER A 132 -8.19 -5.46 3.03
CA SER A 132 -9.50 -5.63 3.66
C SER A 132 -10.62 -5.43 2.65
N VAL A 133 -11.68 -6.20 2.80
CA VAL A 133 -12.90 -6.09 2.01
C VAL A 133 -13.89 -5.19 2.74
N TYR A 134 -14.45 -4.25 2.00
CA TYR A 134 -15.49 -3.31 2.46
C TYR A 134 -16.75 -3.44 1.61
N ASP A 135 -17.91 -3.13 2.19
CA ASP A 135 -19.13 -2.93 1.43
C ASP A 135 -19.14 -1.54 0.75
N LEU A 136 -20.17 -1.26 -0.05
CA LEU A 136 -20.30 0.01 -0.78
C LEU A 136 -20.60 1.22 0.13
N THR A 137 -20.89 0.98 1.41
CA THR A 137 -21.10 2.03 2.42
C THR A 137 -19.84 2.33 3.23
N GLY A 138 -18.75 1.58 2.98
CA GLY A 138 -17.47 1.73 3.66
C GLY A 138 -17.33 0.94 4.96
N ASN A 139 -18.28 0.05 5.29
CA ASN A 139 -18.16 -0.83 6.45
C ASN A 139 -17.18 -1.96 6.16
N LEU A 140 -16.34 -2.29 7.14
CA LEU A 140 -15.44 -3.41 7.07
C LEU A 140 -16.21 -4.73 7.09
N VAL A 141 -16.05 -5.53 6.04
CA VAL A 141 -16.58 -6.90 5.96
C VAL A 141 -15.57 -7.88 6.55
N LYS A 142 -14.33 -7.83 6.08
CA LYS A 142 -13.26 -8.72 6.55
C LYS A 142 -11.87 -8.20 6.18
N THR A 143 -10.92 -8.30 7.11
CA THR A 143 -9.49 -8.24 6.78
C THR A 143 -9.04 -9.60 6.25
N VAL A 144 -8.54 -9.62 5.02
CA VAL A 144 -8.25 -10.87 4.28
C VAL A 144 -6.77 -11.18 4.19
N ASN A 145 -5.91 -10.17 4.35
CA ASN A 145 -4.46 -10.35 4.38
C ASN A 145 -3.77 -9.24 5.20
N GLN A 146 -2.74 -9.62 5.93
CA GLN A 146 -1.84 -8.70 6.62
C GLN A 146 -0.42 -9.17 6.41
N VAL A 147 0.40 -8.32 5.81
CA VAL A 147 1.79 -8.61 5.47
C VAL A 147 2.68 -7.72 6.31
N PRO A 148 3.58 -8.25 7.13
CA PRO A 148 4.53 -7.47 7.91
C PRO A 148 5.65 -6.90 7.03
N LEU A 149 6.44 -5.98 7.59
CA LEU A 149 7.68 -5.53 6.96
C LEU A 149 8.59 -6.74 6.69
N THR A 150 9.06 -6.87 5.45
CA THR A 150 9.91 -7.98 5.02
C THR A 150 11.27 -7.46 4.56
N GLU A 151 12.18 -7.27 5.49
CA GLU A 151 13.56 -6.83 5.16
C GLU A 151 14.43 -7.99 4.67
N VAL A 152 14.19 -9.19 5.16
CA VAL A 152 14.97 -10.38 4.84
C VAL A 152 14.12 -11.40 4.10
N LEU A 153 14.58 -11.87 2.96
CA LEU A 153 14.05 -13.04 2.26
C LEU A 153 15.00 -14.23 2.42
N PRO A 154 14.53 -15.48 2.26
CA PRO A 154 15.39 -16.63 2.14
C PRO A 154 16.45 -16.44 1.07
N LYS A 155 17.58 -17.16 1.18
CA LYS A 155 18.68 -17.05 0.21
C LYS A 155 18.34 -17.85 -1.05
N GLY A 156 18.32 -17.18 -2.18
CA GLY A 156 18.10 -17.82 -3.48
C GLY A 156 17.46 -16.86 -4.48
N PHE A 157 17.67 -17.13 -5.77
CA PHE A 157 17.09 -16.30 -6.85
C PHE A 157 15.57 -16.39 -6.86
N MET A 158 15.02 -17.56 -6.57
CA MET A 158 13.56 -17.83 -6.57
C MET A 158 12.90 -17.56 -5.21
N ALA A 159 13.64 -17.07 -4.22
CA ALA A 159 13.09 -16.78 -2.90
C ALA A 159 12.03 -15.69 -2.97
N VAL A 160 10.91 -15.93 -2.31
CA VAL A 160 9.75 -15.02 -2.26
C VAL A 160 9.32 -14.76 -0.83
N GLN A 161 8.49 -13.77 -0.65
CA GLN A 161 7.89 -13.46 0.64
C GLN A 161 6.94 -14.57 1.07
N LYS A 162 7.00 -14.96 2.35
CA LYS A 162 6.07 -15.94 2.95
C LYS A 162 4.64 -15.39 2.99
N GLY A 163 3.68 -16.29 2.88
CA GLY A 163 2.25 -15.99 2.98
C GLY A 163 1.60 -15.56 1.66
N LYS A 164 0.40 -15.02 1.79
CA LYS A 164 -0.48 -14.71 0.65
C LYS A 164 0.04 -13.53 -0.15
N ARG A 165 0.11 -13.71 -1.48
CA ARG A 165 0.57 -12.71 -2.45
C ARG A 165 -0.44 -12.57 -3.58
N ALA A 166 -0.35 -11.48 -4.35
CA ALA A 166 -1.16 -11.22 -5.53
C ALA A 166 -2.67 -11.42 -5.30
N MET A 167 -3.16 -11.00 -4.14
CA MET A 167 -4.57 -11.12 -3.80
C MET A 167 -5.41 -10.26 -4.72
N ASN A 168 -6.42 -10.84 -5.35
CA ASN A 168 -7.33 -10.14 -6.25
C ASN A 168 -8.68 -10.86 -6.36
N TRP A 169 -9.65 -10.23 -7.01
CA TRP A 169 -10.92 -10.84 -7.35
C TRP A 169 -10.78 -11.80 -8.55
N ARG A 170 -11.43 -12.95 -8.47
CA ARG A 170 -11.65 -13.81 -9.64
C ARG A 170 -12.64 -13.12 -10.57
N SER A 171 -12.28 -13.01 -11.84
CA SER A 171 -13.12 -12.32 -12.84
C SER A 171 -14.37 -13.12 -13.27
N ASP A 172 -14.37 -14.42 -13.02
CA ASP A 172 -15.42 -15.37 -13.37
C ASP A 172 -16.42 -15.64 -12.23
N GLU A 173 -16.22 -15.03 -11.06
CA GLU A 173 -17.06 -15.21 -9.89
C GLU A 173 -17.52 -13.84 -9.33
N PRO A 174 -18.73 -13.75 -8.74
CA PRO A 174 -19.28 -12.47 -8.29
C PRO A 174 -18.40 -11.73 -7.28
N ALA A 175 -17.91 -12.42 -6.23
CA ALA A 175 -17.13 -11.84 -5.16
C ALA A 175 -16.17 -12.86 -4.50
N THR A 176 -15.45 -13.63 -5.32
CA THR A 176 -14.48 -14.61 -4.85
C THR A 176 -13.06 -14.06 -4.98
N LEU A 177 -12.31 -14.06 -3.88
CA LEU A 177 -10.90 -13.69 -3.86
C LEU A 177 -10.01 -14.91 -4.18
N PHE A 178 -8.90 -14.67 -4.85
CA PHE A 178 -7.81 -15.63 -5.00
C PHE A 178 -6.49 -15.00 -4.56
N PHE A 179 -5.52 -15.81 -4.26
CA PHE A 179 -4.16 -15.41 -3.94
C PHE A 179 -3.17 -16.52 -4.33
N ALA A 180 -1.90 -16.18 -4.43
CA ALA A 180 -0.81 -17.14 -4.56
C ALA A 180 -0.06 -17.26 -3.22
N GLU A 181 0.32 -18.47 -2.87
CA GLU A 181 1.15 -18.74 -1.69
C GLU A 181 2.20 -19.78 -2.05
N ALA A 182 3.44 -19.57 -1.61
CA ALA A 182 4.50 -20.54 -1.82
C ALA A 182 4.39 -21.65 -0.79
N LEU A 183 4.36 -22.91 -1.25
CA LEU A 183 4.21 -24.09 -0.37
C LEU A 183 5.49 -24.40 0.42
N ASP A 184 6.63 -23.87 -0.02
CA ASP A 184 7.96 -23.95 0.60
C ASP A 184 8.25 -22.76 1.54
N GLU A 185 7.20 -22.06 2.00
CA GLU A 185 7.34 -20.85 2.80
C GLU A 185 8.15 -19.72 2.12
N GLY A 186 8.36 -19.83 0.82
CA GLY A 186 9.16 -18.89 0.03
C GLY A 186 10.64 -19.19 -0.01
N ASP A 187 11.10 -20.30 0.59
CA ASP A 187 12.48 -20.77 0.52
C ASP A 187 12.61 -21.93 -0.47
N PRO A 188 13.20 -21.70 -1.66
CA PRO A 188 13.32 -22.72 -2.69
C PRO A 188 14.29 -23.86 -2.34
N LYS A 189 14.81 -23.89 -1.14
CA LYS A 189 15.71 -24.96 -0.63
C LYS A 189 15.00 -25.96 0.28
N ILE A 190 13.74 -25.71 0.60
CA ILE A 190 12.89 -26.61 1.40
C ILE A 190 12.17 -27.61 0.50
#